data_cc5794bff1826d6a79e01956eb52c7a0
#
_entry.id   cc5794bff1826d6a79e01956eb52c7a0
#
_cell.length_a   1.000
_cell.length_b   1.000
_cell.length_c   1.000
_cell.angle_alpha   90.00
_cell.angle_beta   90.00
_cell.angle_gamma   90.00
#
_symmetry.space_group_name_H-M   'P 1'
#
loop_
_entity.id
_entity.type
_entity.pdbx_description
1 polymer ?
#
loop_
_entity_poly.entity_id
_entity_poly.type
_entity_poly.pdbx_seq_one_letter_code
_entity_poly.pdbx_strand_id
1 'polypeptide(L)'
;NRNQGNISKRVAYLYDTFNGFDYKEAEDSSDVIWFGTHKFKEVESAIDYIQQTFSDVSTQYSLIVKNICVDNIDEVSRISVANIDVDMYEPTLAALYKVSDRIVPGGIIICEDPVSTPALYGALLAMEEFLASEKGLEYIKIFKKDQYFLIKNRL
;
A
#
# COMPACT_ATOMS: atom_id res chain seq x y z
N ASN A 1 18.84 -13.67 31.70
CA ASN A 1 18.38 -12.26 31.61
C ASN A 1 18.77 -11.68 30.25
N ARG A 2 17.99 -11.99 29.22
CA ARG A 2 18.13 -11.31 27.92
C ARG A 2 17.36 -10.01 28.01
N ASN A 3 18.03 -8.89 27.72
CA ASN A 3 17.48 -7.57 27.59
C ASN A 3 16.11 -7.61 26.91
N GLN A 4 15.04 -7.39 27.68
CA GLN A 4 13.80 -6.86 27.16
C GLN A 4 14.05 -5.37 26.83
N GLY A 5 14.88 -5.14 25.82
CA GLY A 5 15.05 -3.82 25.26
C GLY A 5 13.69 -3.34 24.77
N ASN A 6 13.38 -2.10 25.03
CA ASN A 6 12.21 -1.36 24.59
C ASN A 6 11.87 -1.72 23.13
N ILE A 7 11.01 -2.72 22.93
CA ILE A 7 10.40 -2.97 21.63
C ILE A 7 9.45 -1.80 21.46
N SER A 8 9.88 -0.77 20.73
CA SER A 8 9.01 0.31 20.31
C SER A 8 7.77 -0.38 19.70
N LYS A 9 6.61 -0.12 20.28
CA LYS A 9 5.36 -0.71 19.81
C LYS A 9 5.19 -0.29 18.36
N ARG A 10 5.28 -1.25 17.44
CA ARG A 10 4.98 -1.02 16.04
C ARG A 10 3.48 -0.85 15.91
N VAL A 11 3.06 0.05 15.05
CA VAL A 11 1.65 0.30 14.72
C VAL A 11 1.47 -0.08 13.26
N ALA A 12 0.38 -0.77 12.95
CA ALA A 12 -0.07 -0.99 11.59
C ALA A 12 -1.04 0.15 11.20
N TYR A 13 -0.78 0.80 10.08
CA TYR A 13 -1.67 1.80 9.50
C TYR A 13 -2.30 1.21 8.24
N LEU A 14 -3.62 1.19 8.19
CA LEU A 14 -4.40 0.61 7.10
C LEU A 14 -5.13 1.75 6.40
N TYR A 15 -4.66 2.10 5.21
CA TYR A 15 -5.21 3.17 4.38
C TYR A 15 -6.07 2.57 3.29
N ASP A 16 -7.30 3.02 3.17
CA ASP A 16 -8.23 2.63 2.11
C ASP A 16 -9.30 3.73 1.96
N THR A 17 -9.94 3.82 0.82
CA THR A 17 -11.16 4.62 0.65
C THR A 17 -12.35 3.93 1.32
N PHE A 18 -12.27 2.60 1.52
CA PHE A 18 -13.37 1.70 1.94
C PHE A 18 -14.60 1.79 1.05
N ASN A 19 -14.45 2.34 -0.15
CA ASN A 19 -15.51 2.53 -1.14
C ASN A 19 -15.20 1.81 -2.47
N GLY A 20 -14.25 0.87 -2.46
CA GLY A 20 -13.76 0.21 -3.67
C GLY A 20 -13.16 1.22 -4.65
N PHE A 21 -13.32 0.98 -5.94
CA PHE A 21 -12.78 1.84 -7.00
C PHE A 21 -13.74 2.97 -7.40
N ASP A 22 -14.41 3.60 -6.43
CA ASP A 22 -15.32 4.73 -6.66
C ASP A 22 -14.68 6.07 -6.23
N TYR A 23 -13.69 6.48 -6.99
CA TYR A 23 -12.99 7.76 -6.81
C TYR A 23 -12.55 8.29 -8.18
N LYS A 24 -12.31 9.60 -8.26
CA LYS A 24 -12.11 10.29 -9.53
C LYS A 24 -10.91 9.76 -10.34
N GLU A 25 -9.80 9.46 -9.68
CA GLU A 25 -8.60 8.97 -10.35
C GLU A 25 -8.81 7.57 -10.95
N ALA A 26 -9.71 6.76 -10.39
CA ALA A 26 -10.12 5.49 -10.98
C ALA A 26 -11.00 5.68 -12.21
N GLU A 27 -11.88 6.68 -12.22
CA GLU A 27 -12.71 7.02 -13.37
C GLU A 27 -11.87 7.55 -14.55
N ASP A 28 -10.86 8.35 -14.26
CA ASP A 28 -9.95 8.95 -15.25
C ASP A 28 -8.81 8.01 -15.68
N SER A 29 -8.71 6.81 -15.09
CA SER A 29 -7.62 5.86 -15.25
C SER A 29 -7.64 5.09 -16.58
N SER A 30 -6.49 4.59 -17.01
CA SER A 30 -6.39 3.56 -18.04
C SER A 30 -7.07 2.24 -17.65
N ASP A 31 -7.22 1.99 -16.34
CA ASP A 31 -7.89 0.83 -15.75
C ASP A 31 -9.40 1.08 -15.49
N VAL A 32 -10.01 2.08 -16.15
CA VAL A 32 -11.41 2.53 -15.94
C VAL A 32 -12.46 1.43 -16.01
N ILE A 33 -12.16 0.31 -16.65
CA ILE A 33 -13.04 -0.86 -16.70
C ILE A 33 -13.41 -1.38 -15.29
N TRP A 34 -12.61 -1.08 -14.29
CA TRP A 34 -12.80 -1.48 -12.91
C TRP A 34 -13.49 -0.41 -12.05
N PHE A 35 -13.67 0.81 -12.60
CA PHE A 35 -14.35 1.89 -11.90
C PHE A 35 -15.73 1.45 -11.38
N GLY A 36 -16.03 1.81 -10.15
CA GLY A 36 -17.30 1.47 -9.50
C GLY A 36 -17.42 0.03 -9.00
N THR A 37 -16.37 -0.80 -9.13
CA THR A 37 -16.37 -2.18 -8.62
C THR A 37 -15.75 -2.28 -7.21
N HIS A 38 -15.76 -3.50 -6.62
CA HIS A 38 -15.16 -3.80 -5.31
C HIS A 38 -15.70 -2.99 -4.14
N LYS A 39 -16.95 -2.53 -4.23
CA LYS A 39 -17.61 -1.74 -3.18
C LYS A 39 -18.21 -2.62 -2.11
N PHE A 40 -18.05 -2.22 -0.86
CA PHE A 40 -19.01 -2.56 0.18
C PHE A 40 -20.31 -1.76 -0.03
N LYS A 41 -21.37 -2.20 0.63
CA LYS A 41 -22.64 -1.49 0.56
C LYS A 41 -22.54 -0.09 1.16
N GLU A 42 -21.81 0.03 2.28
CA GLU A 42 -21.56 1.27 3.01
C GLU A 42 -20.12 1.24 3.55
N VAL A 43 -19.46 2.40 3.59
CA VAL A 43 -18.08 2.53 4.12
C VAL A 43 -17.98 2.08 5.58
N GLU A 44 -18.96 2.46 6.40
CA GLU A 44 -19.05 2.05 7.81
C GLU A 44 -19.12 0.53 7.96
N SER A 45 -19.84 -0.15 7.08
CA SER A 45 -19.93 -1.62 7.09
C SER A 45 -18.59 -2.29 6.78
N ALA A 46 -17.76 -1.70 5.91
CA ALA A 46 -16.40 -2.18 5.63
C ALA A 46 -15.50 -2.03 6.87
N ILE A 47 -15.55 -0.88 7.50
CA ILE A 47 -14.79 -0.57 8.72
C ILE A 47 -15.18 -1.52 9.86
N ASP A 48 -16.48 -1.70 10.11
CA ASP A 48 -16.99 -2.60 11.14
C ASP A 48 -16.54 -4.05 10.90
N TYR A 49 -16.58 -4.51 9.65
CA TYR A 49 -16.12 -5.84 9.28
C TYR A 49 -14.63 -6.04 9.59
N ILE A 50 -13.79 -5.05 9.26
CA ILE A 50 -12.34 -5.12 9.53
C ILE A 50 -12.09 -5.09 11.04
N GLN A 51 -12.78 -4.24 11.80
CA GLN A 51 -12.64 -4.16 13.25
C GLN A 51 -13.03 -5.47 13.94
N GLN A 52 -14.10 -6.11 13.50
CA GLN A 52 -14.51 -7.43 13.97
C GLN A 52 -13.45 -8.51 13.64
N THR A 53 -12.93 -8.50 12.40
CA THR A 53 -11.90 -9.43 11.96
C THR A 53 -10.62 -9.30 12.76
N PHE A 54 -10.26 -8.07 13.16
CA PHE A 54 -9.04 -7.78 13.92
C PHE A 54 -9.25 -7.71 15.43
N SER A 55 -10.44 -8.09 15.93
CA SER A 55 -10.75 -8.02 17.37
C SER A 55 -9.74 -8.76 18.26
N ASP A 56 -9.19 -9.88 17.77
CA ASP A 56 -8.24 -10.72 18.50
C ASP A 56 -6.77 -10.41 18.17
N VAL A 57 -6.51 -9.40 17.32
CA VAL A 57 -5.14 -9.02 16.94
C VAL A 57 -4.50 -8.18 18.04
N SER A 58 -3.39 -8.66 18.59
CA SER A 58 -2.65 -7.97 19.66
C SER A 58 -1.82 -6.76 19.16
N THR A 59 -1.63 -6.63 17.86
CA THR A 59 -0.90 -5.51 17.26
C THR A 59 -1.78 -4.27 17.25
N GLN A 60 -1.25 -3.15 17.69
CA GLN A 60 -1.93 -1.85 17.57
C GLN A 60 -2.08 -1.50 16.08
N TYR A 61 -3.27 -1.12 15.67
CA TYR A 61 -3.55 -0.68 14.31
C TYR A 61 -4.42 0.58 14.27
N SER A 62 -4.42 1.27 13.15
CA SER A 62 -5.29 2.41 12.84
C SER A 62 -5.87 2.23 11.45
N LEU A 63 -7.20 2.33 11.34
CA LEU A 63 -7.92 2.40 10.07
C LEU A 63 -8.04 3.87 9.67
N ILE A 64 -7.65 4.20 8.45
CA ILE A 64 -7.59 5.58 7.96
C ILE A 64 -8.29 5.64 6.62
N VAL A 65 -9.44 6.31 6.59
CA VAL A 65 -10.20 6.54 5.36
C VAL A 65 -9.50 7.64 4.56
N LYS A 66 -8.81 7.26 3.49
CA LYS A 66 -8.08 8.19 2.61
C LYS A 66 -8.00 7.66 1.19
N ASN A 67 -8.02 8.58 0.23
CA ASN A 67 -7.65 8.32 -1.16
C ASN A 67 -6.14 8.56 -1.33
N ILE A 68 -5.37 7.50 -1.51
CA ILE A 68 -3.91 7.57 -1.61
C ILE A 68 -3.43 8.45 -2.79
N CYS A 69 -4.25 8.67 -3.82
CA CYS A 69 -3.89 9.53 -4.95
C CYS A 69 -3.73 10.99 -4.51
N VAL A 70 -4.66 11.49 -3.70
CA VAL A 70 -4.74 12.92 -3.33
C VAL A 70 -4.34 13.21 -1.88
N ASP A 71 -4.61 12.29 -0.95
CA ASP A 71 -4.33 12.50 0.47
C ASP A 71 -2.88 12.19 0.85
N ASN A 72 -2.36 12.89 1.84
CA ASN A 72 -1.05 12.62 2.42
C ASN A 72 -1.13 11.52 3.49
N ILE A 73 0.00 10.85 3.74
CA ILE A 73 0.16 9.83 4.80
C ILE A 73 0.96 10.41 5.98
N ASP A 74 0.58 11.60 6.46
CA ASP A 74 1.34 12.37 7.46
C ASP A 74 1.35 11.71 8.85
N GLU A 75 0.44 10.77 9.10
CA GLU A 75 0.38 10.00 10.34
C GLU A 75 1.59 9.08 10.54
N VAL A 76 2.31 8.79 9.44
CA VAL A 76 3.43 7.85 9.45
C VAL A 76 4.71 8.57 9.05
N SER A 77 5.66 8.67 9.96
CA SER A 77 6.96 9.28 9.69
C SER A 77 8.04 8.29 9.22
N ARG A 78 7.96 7.03 9.66
CA ARG A 78 8.94 5.99 9.33
C ARG A 78 8.26 4.65 9.12
N ILE A 79 8.58 3.99 8.02
CA ILE A 79 7.97 2.72 7.62
C ILE A 79 9.05 1.65 7.51
N SER A 80 8.87 0.53 8.20
CA SER A 80 9.75 -0.64 8.06
C SER A 80 9.26 -1.62 7.00
N VAL A 81 7.93 -1.74 6.87
CA VAL A 81 7.25 -2.58 5.86
C VAL A 81 6.02 -1.85 5.41
N ALA A 82 5.81 -1.79 4.11
CA ALA A 82 4.56 -1.36 3.49
C ALA A 82 4.06 -2.46 2.57
N ASN A 83 2.76 -2.71 2.56
CA ASN A 83 2.07 -3.50 1.56
C ASN A 83 1.24 -2.56 0.69
N ILE A 84 1.44 -2.58 -0.61
CA ILE A 84 0.69 -1.80 -1.60
C ILE A 84 -0.16 -2.79 -2.38
N ASP A 85 -1.47 -2.66 -2.21
CA ASP A 85 -2.53 -3.53 -2.71
C ASP A 85 -3.70 -2.61 -3.07
N VAL A 86 -3.58 -1.92 -4.19
CA VAL A 86 -4.50 -0.85 -4.63
C VAL A 86 -4.84 -0.96 -6.13
N ASP A 87 -4.41 -2.07 -6.74
CA ASP A 87 -4.79 -2.60 -8.05
C ASP A 87 -4.45 -1.71 -9.27
N MET A 88 -4.79 -0.44 -9.25
CA MET A 88 -4.78 0.43 -10.44
C MET A 88 -3.49 1.25 -10.55
N TYR A 89 -3.23 1.81 -11.73
CA TYR A 89 -2.00 2.54 -12.03
C TYR A 89 -1.79 3.76 -11.12
N GLU A 90 -2.76 4.67 -11.08
CA GLU A 90 -2.63 5.94 -10.35
C GLU A 90 -2.43 5.75 -8.85
N PRO A 91 -3.25 4.95 -8.14
CA PRO A 91 -3.05 4.75 -6.71
C PRO A 91 -1.77 3.98 -6.40
N THR A 92 -1.36 3.02 -7.25
CA THR A 92 -0.10 2.29 -7.07
C THR A 92 1.09 3.23 -7.20
N LEU A 93 1.11 4.08 -8.23
CA LEU A 93 2.20 5.05 -8.44
C LEU A 93 2.25 6.07 -7.28
N ALA A 94 1.11 6.62 -6.89
CA ALA A 94 1.00 7.56 -5.78
C ALA A 94 1.47 6.94 -4.46
N ALA A 95 1.05 5.69 -4.17
CA ALA A 95 1.45 4.96 -2.97
C ALA A 95 2.97 4.72 -2.95
N LEU A 96 3.56 4.25 -4.06
CA LEU A 96 5.00 4.01 -4.18
C LEU A 96 5.80 5.26 -3.85
N TYR A 97 5.46 6.42 -4.43
CA TYR A 97 6.17 7.67 -4.16
C TYR A 97 5.99 8.15 -2.71
N LYS A 98 4.77 8.13 -2.16
CA LYS A 98 4.49 8.59 -0.79
C LYS A 98 5.14 7.70 0.26
N VAL A 99 5.12 6.39 0.03
CA VAL A 99 5.72 5.40 0.94
C VAL A 99 7.24 5.44 0.86
N SER A 100 7.84 5.54 -0.34
CA SER A 100 9.29 5.52 -0.54
C SER A 100 10.03 6.60 0.24
N ASP A 101 9.41 7.78 0.43
CA ASP A 101 9.97 8.88 1.22
C ASP A 101 10.11 8.54 2.71
N ARG A 102 9.38 7.54 3.18
CA ARG A 102 9.28 7.17 4.60
C ARG A 102 9.87 5.80 4.92
N ILE A 103 10.15 4.98 3.90
CA ILE A 103 10.80 3.67 4.09
C ILE A 103 12.20 3.88 4.64
N VAL A 104 12.47 3.22 5.77
CA VAL A 104 13.81 3.25 6.38
C VAL A 104 14.80 2.40 5.58
N PRO A 105 16.11 2.67 5.64
CA PRO A 105 17.12 1.80 5.03
C PRO A 105 16.98 0.35 5.46
N GLY A 106 16.91 -0.57 4.50
CA GLY A 106 16.62 -1.99 4.70
C GLY A 106 15.15 -2.32 4.94
N GLY A 107 14.25 -1.31 4.88
CA GLY A 107 12.80 -1.53 4.87
C GLY A 107 12.30 -2.07 3.53
N ILE A 108 11.08 -2.55 3.51
CA ILE A 108 10.52 -3.32 2.39
C ILE A 108 9.18 -2.71 1.97
N ILE A 109 9.00 -2.55 0.66
CA ILE A 109 7.69 -2.35 0.04
C ILE A 109 7.32 -3.66 -0.63
N ILE A 110 6.11 -4.16 -0.37
CA ILE A 110 5.50 -5.31 -1.04
C ILE A 110 4.50 -4.74 -2.03
N CYS A 111 4.62 -5.12 -3.29
CA CYS A 111 3.65 -4.80 -4.33
C CYS A 111 2.92 -6.10 -4.69
N GLU A 112 1.63 -6.18 -4.38
CA GLU A 112 0.85 -7.40 -4.50
C GLU A 112 0.26 -7.56 -5.91
N ASP A 113 -0.27 -6.48 -6.47
CA ASP A 113 -1.06 -6.50 -7.70
C ASP A 113 -0.34 -6.66 -9.04
N PRO A 114 0.95 -6.31 -9.21
CA PRO A 114 1.55 -6.17 -10.54
C PRO A 114 1.39 -7.37 -11.47
N VAL A 115 1.13 -8.57 -10.94
CA VAL A 115 0.90 -9.80 -11.73
C VAL A 115 -0.29 -10.61 -11.21
N SER A 116 -1.03 -10.13 -10.22
CA SER A 116 -2.11 -10.87 -9.57
C SER A 116 -3.32 -11.05 -10.49
N THR A 117 -3.62 -10.03 -11.30
CA THR A 117 -4.79 -10.02 -12.17
C THR A 117 -4.40 -9.70 -13.61
N PRO A 118 -4.55 -10.66 -14.55
CA PRO A 118 -4.10 -10.48 -15.95
C PRO A 118 -4.72 -9.29 -16.70
N ALA A 119 -5.87 -8.79 -16.25
CA ALA A 119 -6.56 -7.65 -16.86
C ALA A 119 -6.24 -6.30 -16.18
N LEU A 120 -5.45 -6.31 -15.10
CA LEU A 120 -5.03 -5.11 -14.36
C LEU A 120 -3.53 -4.89 -14.56
N TYR A 121 -3.17 -4.25 -15.67
CA TYR A 121 -1.77 -3.94 -15.96
C TYR A 121 -1.28 -2.67 -15.27
N GLY A 122 -2.17 -1.85 -14.73
CA GLY A 122 -1.86 -0.54 -14.18
C GLY A 122 -0.84 -0.61 -13.05
N ALA A 123 -1.03 -1.51 -12.10
CA ALA A 123 -0.09 -1.70 -10.99
C ALA A 123 1.31 -2.11 -11.46
N LEU A 124 1.43 -2.98 -12.47
CA LEU A 124 2.73 -3.34 -13.06
C LEU A 124 3.40 -2.15 -13.72
N LEU A 125 2.67 -1.39 -14.54
CA LEU A 125 3.21 -0.21 -15.23
C LEU A 125 3.67 0.85 -14.23
N ALA A 126 2.87 1.11 -13.20
CA ALA A 126 3.21 2.05 -12.12
C ALA A 126 4.48 1.63 -11.37
N MET A 127 4.62 0.34 -11.06
CA MET A 127 5.82 -0.18 -10.40
C MET A 127 7.06 -0.07 -11.29
N GLU A 128 6.96 -0.42 -12.57
CA GLU A 128 8.10 -0.32 -13.50
C GLU A 128 8.49 1.15 -13.73
N GLU A 129 7.53 2.07 -13.83
CA GLU A 129 7.80 3.51 -13.91
C GLU A 129 8.51 4.02 -12.65
N PHE A 130 8.01 3.65 -11.45
CA PHE A 130 8.67 3.99 -10.20
C PHE A 130 10.11 3.49 -10.17
N LEU A 131 10.34 2.23 -10.55
CA LEU A 131 11.68 1.61 -10.53
C LEU A 131 12.65 2.27 -11.53
N ALA A 132 12.16 2.87 -12.60
CA ALA A 132 12.95 3.64 -13.55
C ALA A 132 13.29 5.06 -13.04
N SER A 133 12.66 5.52 -11.97
CA SER A 133 12.91 6.84 -11.38
C SER A 133 14.15 6.86 -10.47
N GLU A 134 14.65 8.06 -10.15
CA GLU A 134 15.76 8.23 -9.20
C GLU A 134 15.46 7.57 -7.84
N LYS A 135 14.24 7.68 -7.34
CA LYS A 135 13.82 7.00 -6.10
C LYS A 135 13.82 5.49 -6.21
N GLY A 136 13.39 4.97 -7.35
CA GLY A 136 13.34 3.54 -7.60
C GLY A 136 14.73 2.90 -7.64
N LEU A 137 15.77 3.63 -8.06
CA LEU A 137 17.16 3.16 -8.06
C LEU A 137 17.72 2.89 -6.65
N GLU A 138 17.05 3.38 -5.61
CA GLU A 138 17.39 3.06 -4.22
C GLU A 138 16.94 1.65 -3.80
N TYR A 139 16.22 0.92 -4.63
CA TYR A 139 15.59 -0.35 -4.27
C TYR A 139 16.14 -1.53 -5.05
N ILE A 140 16.24 -2.66 -4.37
CA ILE A 140 16.47 -3.98 -4.99
C ILE A 140 15.12 -4.64 -5.20
N LYS A 141 14.81 -5.01 -6.46
CA LYS A 141 13.58 -5.71 -6.83
C LYS A 141 13.78 -7.22 -6.72
N ILE A 142 12.91 -7.88 -5.99
CA ILE A 142 12.82 -9.35 -5.90
C ILE A 142 11.39 -9.77 -6.25
N PHE A 143 11.26 -10.74 -7.14
CA PHE A 143 9.96 -11.34 -7.48
C PHE A 143 9.85 -12.72 -6.86
N LYS A 144 8.75 -12.99 -6.15
CA LYS A 144 8.50 -14.29 -5.53
C LYS A 144 7.01 -14.50 -5.26
N LYS A 145 6.46 -15.63 -5.70
CA LYS A 145 5.05 -16.02 -5.47
C LYS A 145 4.06 -14.93 -5.90
N ASP A 146 4.23 -14.48 -7.13
CA ASP A 146 3.36 -13.49 -7.77
C ASP A 146 3.35 -12.09 -7.11
N GLN A 147 4.28 -11.83 -6.21
CA GLN A 147 4.48 -10.54 -5.54
C GLN A 147 5.89 -9.99 -5.82
N TYR A 148 5.99 -8.66 -5.85
CA TYR A 148 7.27 -7.96 -5.87
C TYR A 148 7.62 -7.40 -4.50
N PHE A 149 8.89 -7.57 -4.12
CA PHE A 149 9.48 -7.03 -2.91
C PHE A 149 10.54 -6.01 -3.31
N LEU A 150 10.33 -4.76 -2.92
CA LEU A 150 11.28 -3.68 -3.14
C LEU A 150 11.99 -3.39 -1.82
N ILE A 151 13.26 -3.75 -1.73
CA ILE A 151 14.07 -3.60 -0.52
C ILE A 151 14.91 -2.35 -0.65
N LYS A 152 14.73 -1.37 0.25
CA LYS A 152 15.52 -0.14 0.24
C LYS A 152 16.98 -0.42 0.61
N ASN A 153 17.91 0.04 -0.21
CA ASN A 153 19.34 -0.08 0.05
C ASN A 153 19.72 0.57 1.40
N ARG A 154 20.78 0.07 2.01
CA ARG A 154 21.31 0.56 3.29
C ARG A 154 22.43 1.60 3.12
N LEU A 155 22.48 2.24 1.93
CA LEU A 155 23.54 3.23 1.64
C LEU A 155 23.39 4.48 2.48
#